data_72d14db3e05de8fc029cb3f3e6dcc45e
#
_entry.id   72d14db3e05de8fc029cb3f3e6dcc45e
#
_cell.length_a   1.000
_cell.length_b   1.000
_cell.length_c   1.000
_cell.angle_alpha   90.00
_cell.angle_beta   90.00
_cell.angle_gamma   90.00
#
_symmetry.space_group_name_H-M   'P 1'
#
loop_
_entity.id
_entity.type
_entity.pdbx_description
1 polymer ?
#
loop_
_entity_poly.entity_id
_entity_poly.type
_entity_poly.pdbx_seq_one_letter_code
_entity_poly.pdbx_strand_id
1 'polypeptide(L)'
;MLSQLPDELLKYAHGTLAWQGLLALNISDDEFTYDYQINSKLNQLTLTLPAPFTKQAEQQVAVNIHAFGDELNSTISADIGDNVDFYGLLEHQQTHFSLAHLVLGKQQLWLPTTGFHITADLAEANDEQWQPLVLDILASLESEPAVLNSATVSSTGSVSGLNLLSTPDKIHGKIDNLSVYGENFQQVDFNFAPKPNWWLLDVNAKELRGSAKFYPDWHQQGIDIDAVSYTNQ
;
A
#
# COMPACT_ATOMS: atom_id res chain seq x y z
N MET A 1 4.13 18.31 -1.18
CA MET A 1 3.82 16.92 -1.53
C MET A 1 4.20 15.94 -0.40
N LEU A 2 5.44 15.93 0.10
CA LEU A 2 5.77 15.09 1.28
C LEU A 2 4.96 15.46 2.53
N SER A 3 4.58 16.71 2.72
CA SER A 3 3.78 17.19 3.85
C SER A 3 2.32 16.70 3.87
N GLN A 4 1.91 15.87 2.92
CA GLN A 4 0.58 15.25 2.86
C GLN A 4 0.61 13.78 3.27
N LEU A 5 1.80 13.23 3.52
CA LEU A 5 1.92 11.90 4.11
C LEU A 5 1.67 11.98 5.63
N PRO A 6 1.08 10.94 6.23
CA PRO A 6 1.01 10.80 7.68
C PRO A 6 2.39 10.92 8.31
N ASP A 7 2.47 11.52 9.50
CA ASP A 7 3.73 11.75 10.21
C ASP A 7 4.48 10.44 10.45
N GLU A 8 3.76 9.33 10.66
CA GLU A 8 4.29 7.98 10.84
C GLU A 8 5.09 7.50 9.62
N LEU A 9 4.70 7.94 8.42
CA LEU A 9 5.36 7.56 7.17
C LEU A 9 6.43 8.57 6.74
N LEU A 10 6.35 9.81 7.20
CA LEU A 10 7.36 10.84 6.88
C LEU A 10 8.76 10.46 7.37
N LYS A 11 8.86 9.68 8.46
CA LYS A 11 10.14 9.21 8.99
C LYS A 11 10.93 8.30 8.03
N TYR A 12 10.27 7.72 7.04
CA TYR A 12 10.90 6.86 6.04
C TYR A 12 11.39 7.60 4.79
N ALA A 13 11.09 8.90 4.65
CA ALA A 13 11.43 9.68 3.47
C ALA A 13 12.15 10.98 3.86
N HIS A 14 13.42 11.12 3.47
CA HIS A 14 14.26 12.27 3.81
C HIS A 14 14.84 12.91 2.56
N GLY A 15 14.76 14.24 2.46
CA GLY A 15 15.33 14.99 1.36
C GLY A 15 14.31 15.86 0.62
N THR A 16 14.57 16.08 -0.65
CA THR A 16 13.73 16.93 -1.52
C THR A 16 13.22 16.15 -2.72
N LEU A 17 12.00 16.46 -3.14
CA LEU A 17 11.34 15.85 -4.27
C LEU A 17 11.07 16.88 -5.35
N ALA A 18 11.74 16.74 -6.50
CA ALA A 18 11.40 17.47 -7.71
C ALA A 18 10.41 16.67 -8.56
N TRP A 19 9.36 17.29 -9.02
CA TRP A 19 8.34 16.68 -9.86
C TRP A 19 7.85 17.62 -10.94
N GLN A 20 7.27 17.08 -12.00
CA GLN A 20 6.61 17.81 -13.07
C GLN A 20 5.18 17.29 -13.19
N GLY A 21 4.23 18.20 -13.39
CA GLY A 21 2.83 17.85 -13.59
C GLY A 21 2.27 18.48 -14.86
N LEU A 22 1.40 17.75 -15.53
CA LEU A 22 0.61 18.20 -16.65
C LEU A 22 -0.86 17.95 -16.33
N LEU A 23 -1.68 18.98 -16.47
CA LEU A 23 -3.12 18.89 -16.30
C LEU A 23 -3.80 19.31 -17.60
N ALA A 24 -4.59 18.43 -18.19
CA ALA A 24 -5.52 18.73 -19.27
C ALA A 24 -6.94 18.72 -18.73
N LEU A 25 -7.71 19.77 -19.03
CA LEU A 25 -9.12 19.89 -18.68
C LEU A 25 -9.94 20.03 -19.95
N ASN A 26 -11.01 19.29 -20.05
CA ASN A 26 -12.02 19.44 -21.10
C ASN A 26 -13.36 19.76 -20.44
N ILE A 27 -13.88 20.94 -20.72
CA ILE A 27 -15.09 21.46 -20.12
C ILE A 27 -16.06 21.78 -21.27
N SER A 28 -17.20 21.17 -21.29
CA SER A 28 -18.33 21.47 -22.15
C SER A 28 -19.55 21.83 -21.32
N ASP A 29 -20.66 22.19 -21.95
CA ASP A 29 -21.87 22.66 -21.25
C ASP A 29 -22.44 21.60 -20.30
N ASP A 30 -22.24 20.30 -20.61
CA ASP A 30 -22.85 19.18 -19.91
C ASP A 30 -21.80 18.16 -19.40
N GLU A 31 -20.49 18.34 -19.67
CA GLU A 31 -19.48 17.35 -19.35
C GLU A 31 -18.16 18.02 -18.90
N PHE A 32 -17.56 17.42 -17.89
CA PHE A 32 -16.23 17.76 -17.41
C PHE A 32 -15.36 16.51 -17.40
N THR A 33 -14.19 16.59 -18.04
CA THR A 33 -13.19 15.53 -17.93
C THR A 33 -11.81 16.11 -17.65
N TYR A 34 -10.96 15.34 -17.01
CA TYR A 34 -9.59 15.73 -16.73
C TYR A 34 -8.62 14.58 -16.96
N ASP A 35 -7.38 14.95 -17.27
CA ASP A 35 -6.21 14.08 -17.34
C ASP A 35 -5.07 14.77 -16.62
N TYR A 36 -4.55 14.16 -15.56
CA TYR A 36 -3.49 14.70 -14.72
C TYR A 36 -2.33 13.71 -14.63
N GLN A 37 -1.14 14.14 -15.05
CA GLN A 37 0.06 13.34 -15.04
C GLN A 37 1.11 13.99 -14.15
N ILE A 38 1.76 13.20 -13.29
CA ILE A 38 2.90 13.61 -12.46
C ILE A 38 4.06 12.70 -12.76
N ASN A 39 5.21 13.30 -13.00
CA ASN A 39 6.45 12.58 -13.24
C ASN A 39 7.54 13.09 -12.28
N SER A 40 8.31 12.15 -11.73
CA SER A 40 9.47 12.42 -10.88
C SER A 40 10.56 11.37 -11.12
N LYS A 41 11.78 11.67 -10.69
CA LYS A 41 12.88 10.69 -10.66
C LYS A 41 13.35 10.38 -9.24
N LEU A 42 12.67 10.86 -8.23
CA LEU A 42 13.04 10.78 -6.81
C LEU A 42 14.51 11.15 -6.53
N ASN A 43 15.09 12.04 -7.34
CA ASN A 43 16.44 12.53 -7.10
C ASN A 43 16.48 13.27 -5.76
N GLN A 44 17.55 13.12 -5.00
CA GLN A 44 17.77 13.77 -3.70
C GLN A 44 16.77 13.36 -2.61
N LEU A 45 16.01 12.29 -2.83
CA LEU A 45 15.16 11.68 -1.83
C LEU A 45 15.80 10.36 -1.37
N THR A 46 15.98 10.19 -0.08
CA THR A 46 16.37 8.93 0.55
C THR A 46 15.12 8.25 1.10
N LEU A 47 14.97 6.95 0.83
CA LEU A 47 13.93 6.11 1.42
C LEU A 47 14.57 5.05 2.31
N THR A 48 14.18 5.04 3.58
CA THR A 48 14.65 4.06 4.59
C THR A 48 13.64 2.93 4.77
N LEU A 49 13.05 2.47 3.67
CA LEU A 49 12.12 1.36 3.63
C LEU A 49 12.88 0.02 3.61
N PRO A 50 12.23 -1.10 3.97
CA PRO A 50 12.80 -2.44 3.77
C PRO A 50 13.15 -2.72 2.31
N ALA A 51 14.12 -3.61 2.06
CA ALA A 51 14.40 -4.07 0.71
C ALA A 51 13.15 -4.71 0.07
N PRO A 52 12.94 -4.51 -1.26
CA PRO A 52 13.78 -3.80 -2.24
C PRO A 52 13.47 -2.29 -2.36
N PHE A 53 12.74 -1.70 -1.45
CA PHE A 53 12.22 -0.32 -1.52
C PHE A 53 13.18 0.71 -0.91
N THR A 54 14.28 0.30 -0.32
CA THR A 54 15.37 1.18 0.13
C THR A 54 15.95 1.96 -1.04
N LYS A 55 16.17 3.26 -0.87
CA LYS A 55 16.73 4.13 -1.89
C LYS A 55 17.68 5.17 -1.29
N GLN A 56 18.89 5.26 -1.82
CA GLN A 56 19.83 6.35 -1.51
C GLN A 56 19.54 7.61 -2.32
N ALA A 57 19.99 8.76 -1.81
CA ALA A 57 19.72 10.06 -2.45
C ALA A 57 20.20 10.13 -3.90
N GLU A 58 21.36 9.50 -4.23
CA GLU A 58 21.97 9.53 -5.56
C GLU A 58 21.30 8.59 -6.57
N GLN A 59 20.53 7.64 -6.11
CA GLN A 59 19.79 6.73 -6.98
C GLN A 59 18.60 7.44 -7.61
N GLN A 60 18.37 7.16 -8.88
CA GLN A 60 17.18 7.63 -9.59
C GLN A 60 16.15 6.52 -9.67
N VAL A 61 14.95 6.81 -9.19
CA VAL A 61 13.79 5.93 -9.32
C VAL A 61 12.69 6.74 -10.01
N ALA A 62 12.26 6.28 -11.17
CA ALA A 62 11.18 6.94 -11.90
C ALA A 62 9.86 6.77 -11.14
N VAL A 63 9.09 7.83 -11.08
CA VAL A 63 7.71 7.81 -10.58
C VAL A 63 6.83 8.42 -11.64
N ASN A 64 5.80 7.68 -12.04
CA ASN A 64 4.76 8.14 -12.94
C ASN A 64 3.42 7.96 -12.23
N ILE A 65 2.67 9.03 -12.07
CA ILE A 65 1.30 8.99 -11.55
C ILE A 65 0.40 9.55 -12.64
N HIS A 66 -0.66 8.83 -12.94
CA HIS A 66 -1.65 9.25 -13.90
C HIS A 66 -3.04 9.15 -13.27
N ALA A 67 -3.77 10.25 -13.29
CA ALA A 67 -5.14 10.33 -12.81
C ALA A 67 -6.02 10.94 -13.91
N PHE A 68 -7.06 10.25 -14.30
CA PHE A 68 -8.01 10.75 -15.27
C PHE A 68 -9.43 10.38 -14.85
N GLY A 69 -10.38 11.18 -15.28
CA GLY A 69 -11.76 10.94 -14.89
C GLY A 69 -12.71 12.02 -15.37
N ASP A 70 -13.92 11.91 -14.85
CA ASP A 70 -15.05 12.80 -15.11
C ASP A 70 -15.65 13.30 -13.77
N GLU A 71 -16.88 13.76 -13.80
CA GLU A 71 -17.62 14.24 -12.63
C GLU A 71 -17.94 13.14 -11.60
N LEU A 72 -17.99 11.89 -12.04
CA LEU A 72 -18.47 10.75 -11.25
C LEU A 72 -17.32 9.87 -10.76
N ASN A 73 -16.27 9.70 -11.58
CA ASN A 73 -15.24 8.71 -11.36
C ASN A 73 -13.84 9.25 -11.64
N SER A 74 -12.87 8.78 -10.89
CA SER A 74 -11.44 8.96 -11.14
C SER A 74 -10.75 7.62 -11.22
N THR A 75 -9.96 7.42 -12.26
CA THR A 75 -9.00 6.32 -12.35
C THR A 75 -7.63 6.85 -12.00
N ILE A 76 -6.93 6.19 -11.09
CA ILE A 76 -5.59 6.57 -10.64
C ILE A 76 -4.67 5.39 -10.83
N SER A 77 -3.54 5.61 -11.49
CA SER A 77 -2.43 4.65 -11.55
C SER A 77 -1.14 5.30 -11.09
N ALA A 78 -0.25 4.50 -10.51
CA ALA A 78 1.08 4.95 -10.11
C ALA A 78 2.09 3.83 -10.30
N ASP A 79 3.21 4.15 -10.95
CA ASP A 79 4.35 3.28 -11.15
C ASP A 79 5.56 3.89 -10.43
N ILE A 80 6.23 3.13 -9.54
CA ILE A 80 7.41 3.60 -8.80
C ILE A 80 8.56 2.62 -9.03
N GLY A 81 9.46 3.01 -9.91
CA GLY A 81 10.54 2.13 -10.38
C GLY A 81 9.98 0.86 -11.01
N ASP A 82 10.65 -0.27 -10.71
CA ASP A 82 10.27 -1.60 -11.20
C ASP A 82 9.59 -2.44 -10.11
N ASN A 83 9.27 -1.84 -8.96
CA ASN A 83 8.89 -2.60 -7.77
C ASN A 83 7.56 -2.21 -7.14
N VAL A 84 6.91 -1.13 -7.59
CA VAL A 84 5.61 -0.72 -7.04
C VAL A 84 4.71 -0.25 -8.16
N ASP A 85 3.59 -0.93 -8.31
CA ASP A 85 2.51 -0.55 -9.21
C ASP A 85 1.21 -0.41 -8.42
N PHE A 86 0.46 0.62 -8.71
CA PHE A 86 -0.85 0.88 -8.13
C PHE A 86 -1.87 1.19 -9.22
N TYR A 87 -3.07 0.71 -9.02
CA TYR A 87 -4.24 1.11 -9.80
C TYR A 87 -5.46 1.19 -8.89
N GLY A 88 -6.28 2.22 -9.07
CA GLY A 88 -7.52 2.39 -8.30
C GLY A 88 -8.60 3.12 -9.09
N LEU A 89 -9.84 2.75 -8.84
CA LEU A 89 -11.05 3.43 -9.30
C LEU A 89 -11.74 4.06 -8.08
N LEU A 90 -11.86 5.37 -8.10
CA LEU A 90 -12.55 6.17 -7.10
C LEU A 90 -13.87 6.66 -7.69
N GLU A 91 -14.96 6.25 -7.10
CA GLU A 91 -16.28 6.84 -7.33
C GLU A 91 -16.44 8.07 -6.43
N HIS A 92 -16.69 9.26 -6.98
CA HIS A 92 -16.67 10.51 -6.21
C HIS A 92 -17.75 10.60 -5.12
N GLN A 93 -18.77 9.76 -5.20
CA GLN A 93 -19.77 9.63 -4.15
C GLN A 93 -19.31 8.79 -2.96
N GLN A 94 -18.19 8.09 -3.09
CA GLN A 94 -17.59 7.28 -2.04
C GLN A 94 -16.38 7.99 -1.44
N THR A 95 -16.06 7.65 -0.21
CA THR A 95 -14.90 8.19 0.50
C THR A 95 -13.63 7.37 0.30
N HIS A 96 -13.71 6.27 -0.43
CA HIS A 96 -12.62 5.33 -0.69
C HIS A 96 -12.72 4.74 -2.09
N PHE A 97 -11.66 4.12 -2.55
CA PHE A 97 -11.63 3.42 -3.83
C PHE A 97 -12.65 2.28 -3.84
N SER A 98 -13.48 2.21 -4.89
CA SER A 98 -14.40 1.08 -5.12
C SER A 98 -13.66 -0.19 -5.51
N LEU A 99 -12.51 -0.03 -6.17
CA LEU A 99 -11.52 -1.07 -6.39
C LEU A 99 -10.12 -0.46 -6.36
N ALA A 100 -9.16 -1.19 -5.82
CA ALA A 100 -7.75 -0.82 -5.86
C ALA A 100 -6.85 -2.05 -5.83
N HIS A 101 -5.70 -1.96 -6.49
CA HIS A 101 -4.68 -2.99 -6.45
C HIS A 101 -3.30 -2.34 -6.27
N LEU A 102 -2.58 -2.76 -5.25
CA LEU A 102 -1.19 -2.43 -5.00
C LEU A 102 -0.34 -3.67 -5.25
N VAL A 103 0.64 -3.55 -6.12
CA VAL A 103 1.62 -4.59 -6.40
C VAL A 103 2.98 -4.16 -5.85
N LEU A 104 3.59 -5.03 -5.06
CA LEU A 104 4.92 -4.86 -4.49
C LEU A 104 5.86 -5.94 -5.06
N GLY A 105 6.91 -5.54 -5.79
CA GLY A 105 7.82 -6.43 -6.46
C GLY A 105 7.49 -6.62 -7.94
N LYS A 106 7.74 -7.82 -8.49
CA LYS A 106 7.72 -8.07 -9.94
C LYS A 106 6.45 -8.76 -10.46
N GLN A 107 5.40 -8.77 -9.68
CA GLN A 107 4.13 -9.35 -10.13
C GLN A 107 3.44 -8.45 -11.16
N GLN A 108 2.63 -9.07 -11.99
CA GLN A 108 1.82 -8.34 -12.95
C GLN A 108 0.59 -7.74 -12.28
N LEU A 109 0.35 -6.47 -12.53
CA LEU A 109 -0.86 -5.78 -12.08
C LEU A 109 -2.09 -6.43 -12.75
N TRP A 110 -3.10 -6.75 -11.96
CA TRP A 110 -4.42 -7.17 -12.43
C TRP A 110 -5.50 -6.42 -11.65
N LEU A 111 -6.66 -6.23 -12.24
CA LEU A 111 -7.72 -5.48 -11.59
C LEU A 111 -8.65 -6.42 -10.82
N PRO A 112 -8.84 -6.21 -9.51
CA PRO A 112 -9.89 -6.88 -8.76
C PRO A 112 -11.26 -6.41 -9.27
N THR A 113 -12.29 -7.20 -9.02
CA THR A 113 -13.67 -6.78 -9.34
C THR A 113 -14.19 -5.75 -8.34
N THR A 114 -13.75 -5.82 -7.09
CA THR A 114 -14.11 -4.90 -6.01
C THR A 114 -13.04 -4.92 -4.93
N GLY A 115 -13.02 -3.88 -4.10
CA GLY A 115 -12.21 -3.80 -2.89
C GLY A 115 -10.73 -3.52 -3.14
N PHE A 116 -9.97 -3.49 -2.06
CA PHE A 116 -8.54 -3.21 -2.10
C PHE A 116 -7.72 -4.49 -1.94
N HIS A 117 -6.87 -4.78 -2.92
CA HIS A 117 -6.00 -5.95 -2.95
C HIS A 117 -4.53 -5.54 -2.91
N ILE A 118 -3.72 -6.32 -2.23
CA ILE A 118 -2.26 -6.18 -2.23
C ILE A 118 -1.64 -7.49 -2.69
N THR A 119 -0.75 -7.41 -3.67
CA THR A 119 0.07 -8.55 -4.12
C THR A 119 1.54 -8.25 -3.89
N ALA A 120 2.29 -9.20 -3.34
CA ALA A 120 3.73 -9.05 -3.13
C ALA A 120 4.50 -10.18 -3.83
N ASP A 121 5.65 -9.84 -4.43
CA ASP A 121 6.62 -10.79 -5.00
C ASP A 121 8.01 -10.29 -4.67
N LEU A 122 8.55 -10.77 -3.55
CA LEU A 122 9.77 -10.26 -2.95
C LEU A 122 10.86 -11.34 -2.97
N ALA A 123 12.07 -10.98 -3.37
CA ALA A 123 13.22 -11.87 -3.28
C ALA A 123 13.59 -12.15 -1.81
N GLU A 124 13.41 -11.16 -0.95
CA GLU A 124 13.72 -11.29 0.48
C GLU A 124 12.82 -10.40 1.32
N ALA A 125 12.54 -10.83 2.55
CA ALA A 125 11.91 -10.03 3.59
C ALA A 125 12.44 -10.43 4.97
N ASN A 126 12.49 -9.45 5.87
CA ASN A 126 12.94 -9.62 7.23
C ASN A 126 11.95 -8.96 8.19
N ASP A 127 11.51 -9.68 9.21
CA ASP A 127 10.50 -9.20 10.16
C ASP A 127 10.96 -7.96 10.92
N GLU A 128 12.23 -7.87 11.32
CA GLU A 128 12.77 -6.71 12.03
C GLU A 128 12.63 -5.39 11.24
N GLN A 129 12.67 -5.48 9.91
CA GLN A 129 12.54 -4.31 9.02
C GLN A 129 11.08 -4.06 8.62
N TRP A 130 10.33 -5.12 8.34
CA TRP A 130 8.97 -5.00 7.83
C TRP A 130 7.93 -4.73 8.92
N GLN A 131 8.09 -5.33 10.11
CA GLN A 131 7.12 -5.19 11.20
C GLN A 131 6.87 -3.72 11.60
N PRO A 132 7.90 -2.87 11.83
CA PRO A 132 7.68 -1.47 12.15
C PRO A 132 6.92 -0.72 11.07
N LEU A 133 7.27 -0.94 9.80
CA LEU A 133 6.60 -0.31 8.66
C LEU A 133 5.12 -0.71 8.57
N VAL A 134 4.82 -2.00 8.72
CA VAL A 134 3.44 -2.50 8.68
C VAL A 134 2.62 -1.90 9.82
N LEU A 135 3.17 -1.83 11.04
CA LEU A 135 2.49 -1.23 12.19
C LEU A 135 2.22 0.28 11.98
N ASP A 136 3.17 1.02 11.41
CA ASP A 136 2.99 2.44 11.10
C ASP A 136 1.92 2.66 10.01
N ILE A 137 1.88 1.80 8.99
CA ILE A 137 0.83 1.85 7.95
C ILE A 137 -0.53 1.58 8.59
N LEU A 138 -0.67 0.55 9.41
CA LEU A 138 -1.92 0.23 10.09
C LEU A 138 -2.37 1.37 11.00
N ALA A 139 -1.48 1.95 11.79
CA ALA A 139 -1.78 3.12 12.62
C ALA A 139 -2.25 4.33 11.81
N SER A 140 -1.67 4.53 10.61
CA SER A 140 -2.07 5.59 9.70
C SER A 140 -3.46 5.38 9.09
N LEU A 141 -3.89 4.13 8.91
CA LEU A 141 -5.23 3.79 8.40
C LEU A 141 -6.31 3.88 9.48
N GLU A 142 -5.95 3.63 10.75
CA GLU A 142 -6.87 3.71 11.90
C GLU A 142 -7.10 5.14 12.39
N SER A 143 -6.23 6.09 12.02
CA SER A 143 -6.39 7.50 12.36
C SER A 143 -7.65 8.04 11.69
N GLU A 144 -8.74 8.14 12.44
CA GLU A 144 -10.04 8.64 11.97
C GLU A 144 -9.88 9.98 11.25
N PRO A 145 -10.54 10.20 10.11
CA PRO A 145 -10.64 11.53 9.53
C PRO A 145 -11.32 12.42 10.56
N ALA A 146 -10.65 13.51 10.94
CA ALA A 146 -11.24 14.53 11.84
C ALA A 146 -12.65 14.84 11.32
N VAL A 147 -13.64 14.54 12.16
CA VAL A 147 -15.06 14.72 11.85
C VAL A 147 -15.24 16.14 11.30
N LEU A 148 -15.57 16.26 10.03
CA LEU A 148 -15.98 17.51 9.41
C LEU A 148 -17.33 17.91 10.02
N ASN A 149 -17.28 18.51 11.22
CA ASN A 149 -18.41 19.21 11.74
C ASN A 149 -18.72 20.38 10.80
N SER A 150 -19.87 20.27 10.17
CA SER A 150 -20.48 21.25 9.27
C SER A 150 -20.28 22.68 9.76
N ALA A 151 -19.82 23.53 8.85
CA ALA A 151 -19.75 24.99 8.92
C ALA A 151 -18.37 25.59 9.22
N THR A 152 -17.45 25.40 8.30
CA THR A 152 -16.61 26.53 7.76
C THR A 152 -15.75 25.95 6.63
N VAL A 153 -15.97 26.40 5.42
CA VAL A 153 -15.11 26.14 4.27
C VAL A 153 -13.81 26.93 4.52
N SER A 154 -12.88 26.33 5.23
CA SER A 154 -11.49 26.75 5.26
C SER A 154 -10.73 25.82 4.32
N SER A 155 -10.32 26.35 3.20
CA SER A 155 -9.65 25.73 2.05
C SER A 155 -8.22 25.22 2.37
N THR A 156 -8.05 24.37 3.37
CA THR A 156 -6.77 23.73 3.73
C THR A 156 -6.97 22.36 4.41
N GLY A 157 -7.97 21.60 3.98
CA GLY A 157 -8.07 20.19 4.36
C GLY A 157 -7.14 19.37 3.48
N SER A 158 -5.95 19.03 3.94
CA SER A 158 -5.11 18.03 3.30
C SER A 158 -5.80 16.69 3.44
N VAL A 159 -6.43 16.20 2.37
CA VAL A 159 -6.89 14.82 2.29
C VAL A 159 -5.64 13.97 2.12
N SER A 160 -5.26 13.23 3.16
CA SER A 160 -4.20 12.23 3.03
C SER A 160 -4.66 11.17 2.01
N GLY A 161 -3.85 10.90 0.99
CA GLY A 161 -4.19 9.89 -0.02
C GLY A 161 -4.41 8.49 0.57
N LEU A 162 -3.91 8.22 1.76
CA LEU A 162 -4.13 6.96 2.47
C LEU A 162 -5.57 6.81 2.99
N ASN A 163 -6.26 7.92 3.28
CA ASN A 163 -7.67 7.87 3.71
C ASN A 163 -8.62 7.42 2.58
N LEU A 164 -8.13 7.37 1.32
CA LEU A 164 -8.88 6.83 0.19
C LEU A 164 -8.79 5.30 0.09
N LEU A 165 -7.82 4.68 0.78
CA LEU A 165 -7.67 3.22 0.83
C LEU A 165 -8.47 2.67 2.00
N SER A 166 -9.29 1.68 1.74
CA SER A 166 -9.93 0.85 2.77
C SER A 166 -8.92 -0.16 3.34
N THR A 167 -9.30 -0.82 4.43
CA THR A 167 -8.57 -2.03 4.84
C THR A 167 -8.52 -3.02 3.67
N PRO A 168 -7.36 -3.60 3.35
CA PRO A 168 -7.26 -4.57 2.25
C PRO A 168 -8.19 -5.76 2.44
N ASP A 169 -8.92 -6.12 1.40
CA ASP A 169 -9.77 -7.32 1.38
C ASP A 169 -8.94 -8.59 1.18
N LYS A 170 -7.78 -8.45 0.60
CA LYS A 170 -6.85 -9.55 0.36
C LYS A 170 -5.42 -9.05 0.24
N ILE A 171 -4.52 -9.72 0.95
CA ILE A 171 -3.08 -9.56 0.78
C ILE A 171 -2.50 -10.95 0.50
N HIS A 172 -1.80 -11.11 -0.61
CA HIS A 172 -1.17 -12.40 -0.94
C HIS A 172 0.13 -12.19 -1.68
N GLY A 173 0.94 -13.23 -1.74
CA GLY A 173 2.18 -13.12 -2.49
C GLY A 173 3.17 -14.23 -2.22
N LYS A 174 4.39 -13.96 -2.68
CA LYS A 174 5.56 -14.85 -2.56
C LYS A 174 6.73 -14.08 -1.99
N ILE A 175 7.50 -14.78 -1.18
CA ILE A 175 8.79 -14.30 -0.67
C ILE A 175 9.78 -15.44 -0.85
N ASP A 176 10.85 -15.25 -1.64
CA ASP A 176 11.81 -16.31 -1.89
C ASP A 176 12.58 -16.69 -0.61
N ASN A 177 12.98 -15.67 0.17
CA ASN A 177 13.69 -15.84 1.44
C ASN A 177 13.07 -14.95 2.51
N LEU A 178 12.39 -15.54 3.47
CA LEU A 178 11.79 -14.84 4.60
C LEU A 178 12.56 -15.15 5.89
N SER A 179 13.06 -14.12 6.58
CA SER A 179 13.65 -14.25 7.91
C SER A 179 12.67 -13.75 8.97
N VAL A 180 12.34 -14.61 9.94
CA VAL A 180 11.44 -14.30 11.06
C VAL A 180 12.05 -14.81 12.36
N TYR A 181 12.31 -13.91 13.31
CA TYR A 181 12.94 -14.21 14.61
C TYR A 181 14.23 -15.03 14.49
N GLY A 182 15.02 -14.77 13.43
CA GLY A 182 16.29 -15.47 13.18
C GLY A 182 16.18 -16.81 12.46
N GLU A 183 14.97 -17.31 12.24
CA GLU A 183 14.70 -18.48 11.41
C GLU A 183 14.48 -18.07 9.94
N ASN A 184 14.94 -18.92 9.00
CA ASN A 184 14.85 -18.64 7.58
C ASN A 184 13.90 -19.63 6.91
N PHE A 185 12.94 -19.08 6.15
CA PHE A 185 11.96 -19.83 5.39
C PHE A 185 12.15 -19.54 3.89
N GLN A 186 12.08 -20.58 3.07
CA GLN A 186 12.28 -20.47 1.63
C GLN A 186 10.98 -20.70 0.86
N GLN A 187 10.84 -19.97 -0.24
CA GLN A 187 9.70 -20.08 -1.15
C GLN A 187 8.35 -19.99 -0.42
N VAL A 188 8.23 -18.93 0.33
CA VAL A 188 7.05 -18.66 1.14
C VAL A 188 5.93 -18.13 0.26
N ASP A 189 4.89 -18.92 0.04
CA ASP A 189 3.61 -18.44 -0.49
C ASP A 189 2.72 -18.07 0.72
N PHE A 190 2.12 -16.89 0.70
CA PHE A 190 1.23 -16.46 1.77
C PHE A 190 -0.06 -15.86 1.22
N ASN A 191 -1.13 -16.04 1.99
CA ASN A 191 -2.41 -15.39 1.75
C ASN A 191 -2.96 -14.89 3.08
N PHE A 192 -3.19 -13.59 3.16
CA PHE A 192 -3.68 -12.92 4.35
C PHE A 192 -5.04 -12.31 4.03
N ALA A 193 -6.08 -12.78 4.68
CA ALA A 193 -7.47 -12.42 4.42
C ALA A 193 -8.17 -11.93 5.69
N PRO A 194 -8.79 -10.75 5.67
CA PRO A 194 -9.56 -10.24 6.79
C PRO A 194 -10.82 -11.10 7.02
N LYS A 195 -11.20 -11.20 8.28
CA LYS A 195 -12.47 -11.74 8.78
C LYS A 195 -13.09 -10.69 9.70
N PRO A 196 -14.36 -10.77 10.06
CA PRO A 196 -15.02 -9.72 10.82
C PRO A 196 -14.31 -9.26 12.10
N ASN A 197 -13.62 -10.18 12.80
CA ASN A 197 -12.98 -9.89 14.08
C ASN A 197 -11.52 -10.38 14.15
N TRP A 198 -10.96 -10.89 13.07
CA TRP A 198 -9.62 -11.46 13.03
C TRP A 198 -9.12 -11.56 11.59
N TRP A 199 -7.84 -11.82 11.40
CA TRP A 199 -7.24 -12.06 10.10
C TRP A 199 -6.76 -13.49 9.99
N LEU A 200 -6.98 -14.13 8.85
CA LEU A 200 -6.44 -15.44 8.53
C LEU A 200 -5.18 -15.26 7.71
N LEU A 201 -4.08 -15.82 8.21
CA LEU A 201 -2.85 -15.98 7.45
C LEU A 201 -2.68 -17.46 7.11
N ASP A 202 -2.67 -17.79 5.83
CA ASP A 202 -2.26 -19.09 5.31
C ASP A 202 -0.84 -18.96 4.78
N VAL A 203 0.05 -19.88 5.18
CA VAL A 203 1.47 -19.90 4.77
C VAL A 203 1.81 -21.28 4.23
N ASN A 204 2.56 -21.29 3.12
CA ASN A 204 3.15 -22.49 2.55
C ASN A 204 4.59 -22.16 2.14
N ALA A 205 5.55 -22.78 2.83
CA ALA A 205 6.98 -22.67 2.59
C ALA A 205 7.60 -24.06 2.46
N LYS A 206 8.87 -24.14 2.12
CA LYS A 206 9.57 -25.43 2.12
C LYS A 206 9.61 -26.06 3.50
N GLU A 207 9.83 -25.25 4.53
CA GLU A 207 10.06 -25.68 5.92
C GLU A 207 8.78 -25.76 6.73
N LEU A 208 7.73 -24.99 6.33
CA LEU A 208 6.54 -24.79 7.13
C LEU A 208 5.30 -24.72 6.25
N ARG A 209 4.22 -25.37 6.70
CA ARG A 209 2.87 -25.16 6.16
C ARG A 209 1.89 -25.04 7.31
N GLY A 210 1.02 -24.03 7.28
CA GLY A 210 0.04 -23.82 8.33
C GLY A 210 -0.81 -22.59 8.13
N SER A 211 -1.73 -22.41 9.06
CA SER A 211 -2.61 -21.25 9.14
C SER A 211 -2.53 -20.63 10.54
N ALA A 212 -2.57 -19.32 10.62
CA ALA A 212 -2.59 -18.57 11.87
C ALA A 212 -3.73 -17.56 11.87
N LYS A 213 -4.33 -17.35 13.02
CA LYS A 213 -5.32 -16.29 13.24
C LYS A 213 -4.65 -15.15 13.98
N PHE A 214 -4.79 -13.96 13.43
CA PHE A 214 -4.34 -12.71 14.04
C PHE A 214 -5.55 -11.89 14.42
N TYR A 215 -5.55 -11.41 15.65
CA TYR A 215 -6.55 -10.44 16.11
C TYR A 215 -6.01 -9.02 15.94
N PRO A 216 -6.84 -8.00 15.63
CA PRO A 216 -6.37 -6.62 15.50
C PRO A 216 -5.53 -6.18 16.71
N ASP A 217 -5.96 -6.59 17.93
CA ASP A 217 -5.23 -6.36 19.18
C ASP A 217 -4.33 -7.52 19.57
N TRP A 218 -3.60 -8.09 18.60
CA TRP A 218 -2.77 -9.29 18.81
C TRP A 218 -1.75 -9.16 19.95
N HIS A 219 -1.28 -7.93 20.27
CA HIS A 219 -0.43 -7.70 21.43
C HIS A 219 -1.17 -7.86 22.77
N GLN A 220 -2.50 -7.82 22.76
CA GLN A 220 -3.34 -8.04 23.93
C GLN A 220 -3.97 -9.43 23.94
N GLN A 221 -4.40 -9.90 22.78
CA GLN A 221 -5.14 -11.15 22.62
C GLN A 221 -4.28 -12.33 22.13
N GLY A 222 -3.10 -12.04 21.57
CA GLY A 222 -2.16 -13.05 21.07
C GLY A 222 -2.46 -13.53 19.65
N ILE A 223 -1.70 -14.56 19.25
CA ILE A 223 -1.81 -15.25 17.96
C ILE A 223 -2.30 -16.67 18.26
N ASP A 224 -3.34 -17.11 17.57
CA ASP A 224 -3.86 -18.47 17.64
C ASP A 224 -3.40 -19.26 16.41
N ILE A 225 -2.66 -20.34 16.61
CA ILE A 225 -2.11 -21.18 15.54
C ILE A 225 -2.89 -22.47 15.47
N ASP A 226 -3.72 -22.64 14.44
CA ASP A 226 -4.62 -23.80 14.30
C ASP A 226 -3.92 -25.10 13.84
N ALA A 227 -2.86 -25.02 13.04
CA ALA A 227 -2.07 -26.20 12.63
C ALA A 227 -0.73 -25.78 12.04
N VAL A 228 0.34 -26.38 12.52
CA VAL A 228 1.67 -26.25 11.92
C VAL A 228 2.18 -27.66 11.61
N SER A 229 2.38 -27.96 10.34
CA SER A 229 3.08 -29.18 9.94
C SER A 229 4.48 -28.83 9.47
N TYR A 230 5.49 -29.34 10.15
CA TYR A 230 6.89 -29.23 9.72
C TYR A 230 7.20 -30.34 8.74
N THR A 231 7.75 -30.01 7.61
CA THR A 231 8.33 -31.00 6.69
C THR A 231 9.83 -31.01 6.93
N ASN A 232 10.30 -31.94 7.74
CA ASN A 232 11.71 -32.26 7.81
C ASN A 232 12.12 -32.95 6.51
N GLN A 233 13.04 -32.35 5.73
CA GLN A 233 13.84 -33.00 4.73
C GLN A 233 15.21 -33.32 5.30
#